data_0ae886794215e4a7d07b655d550e1f9f
#
_entry.id   0ae886794215e4a7d07b655d550e1f9f
#
_cell.length_a   1.000
_cell.length_b   1.000
_cell.length_c   1.000
_cell.angle_alpha   90.00
_cell.angle_beta   90.00
_cell.angle_gamma   90.00
#
_symmetry.space_group_name_H-M   'P 1'
#
loop_
_entity.id
_entity.type
_entity.pdbx_description
1 polymer ?
#
loop_
_entity_poly.entity_id
_entity_poly.type
_entity_poly.pdbx_seq_one_letter_code
_entity_poly.pdbx_strand_id
1 'polypeptide(L)' 'MDKNVVLSNEELELLITGLHCVDERSYNFYTTTYTPWSEAKEIKENLRIKLKKVLFNV' A
#
# COMPACT_ATOMS: atom_id res chain seq x y z
N MET A 1 -16.67 10.55 1.05
CA MET A 1 -15.92 11.64 0.39
C MET A 1 -14.76 11.03 -0.40
N ASP A 2 -14.75 11.27 -1.68
CA ASP A 2 -13.74 10.69 -2.55
C ASP A 2 -12.46 11.49 -2.47
N LYS A 3 -11.34 10.77 -2.37
CA LYS A 3 -10.02 11.37 -2.37
C LYS A 3 -9.27 10.91 -3.61
N ASN A 4 -8.89 11.87 -4.44
CA ASN A 4 -8.14 11.59 -5.66
C ASN A 4 -6.67 11.96 -5.45
N VAL A 5 -5.80 11.03 -5.77
CA VAL A 5 -4.36 11.25 -5.69
C VAL A 5 -3.74 10.96 -7.04
N VAL A 6 -2.99 11.92 -7.56
CA VAL A 6 -2.27 11.75 -8.81
C VAL A 6 -0.80 11.49 -8.49
N LEU A 7 -0.30 10.36 -8.96
CA LEU A 7 1.06 9.92 -8.67
C LEU A 7 1.83 9.69 -9.97
N SER A 8 3.11 10.03 -9.96
CA SER A 8 4.00 9.71 -11.06
C SER A 8 4.37 8.22 -11.00
N ASN A 9 4.95 7.70 -12.09
CA ASN A 9 5.38 6.31 -12.12
C ASN A 9 6.44 6.02 -11.06
N GLU A 10 7.34 6.98 -10.83
CA GLU A 10 8.37 6.85 -9.80
C GLU A 10 7.77 6.78 -8.41
N GLU A 11 6.74 7.58 -8.17
CA GLU A 11 6.05 7.57 -6.88
C GLU A 11 5.31 6.25 -6.67
N LEU A 12 4.69 5.72 -7.71
CA LEU A 12 4.02 4.43 -7.66
C LEU A 12 5.01 3.30 -7.36
N GLU A 13 6.18 3.33 -8.00
CA GLU A 13 7.21 2.33 -7.75
C GLU A 13 7.71 2.37 -6.31
N LEU A 14 7.89 3.57 -5.76
CA LEU A 14 8.30 3.73 -4.37
C LEU A 14 7.24 3.18 -3.41
N LEU A 15 5.98 3.44 -3.70
CA LEU A 15 4.89 2.93 -2.86
C LEU A 15 4.82 1.41 -2.90
N ILE A 16 4.94 0.82 -4.08
CA ILE A 16 4.92 -0.63 -4.24
C ILE A 16 6.08 -1.27 -3.48
N THR A 17 7.27 -0.68 -3.61
CA THR A 17 8.45 -1.15 -2.90
C THR A 17 8.27 -1.04 -1.40
N GLY A 18 7.73 0.10 -0.93
CA GLY A 18 7.45 0.30 0.49
C GLY A 18 6.47 -0.71 1.03
N LEU A 19 5.41 -1.00 0.26
CA LEU A 19 4.43 -2.00 0.66
C LEU A 19 5.04 -3.39 0.78
N HIS A 20 5.96 -3.72 -0.12
CA HIS A 20 6.64 -5.00 -0.08
C HIS A 20 7.46 -5.17 1.20
N CYS A 21 7.97 -4.08 1.74
CA CYS A 21 8.80 -4.08 2.94
C CYS A 21 8.02 -3.94 4.24
N VAL A 22 6.71 -3.70 4.16
CA VAL A 22 5.88 -3.54 5.37
C VAL A 22 5.69 -4.89 6.05
N ASP A 23 5.97 -4.93 7.34
CA ASP A 23 5.73 -6.09 8.18
C ASP A 23 4.92 -5.69 9.41
N GLU A 24 4.61 -6.65 10.28
CA GLU A 24 3.81 -6.41 11.47
C GLU A 24 4.43 -5.35 12.37
N ARG A 25 5.74 -5.39 12.52
CA ARG A 25 6.47 -4.47 13.39
C ARG A 25 6.38 -3.04 12.89
N SER A 26 6.65 -2.85 11.60
CA SER A 26 6.55 -1.53 10.97
C SER A 26 5.13 -1.01 11.01
N TYR A 27 4.17 -1.87 10.71
CA TYR A 27 2.77 -1.51 10.74
C TYR A 27 2.35 -1.02 12.12
N ASN A 28 2.69 -1.75 13.17
CA ASN A 28 2.32 -1.39 14.54
C ASN A 28 3.00 -0.10 15.00
N PHE A 29 4.20 0.16 14.49
CA PHE A 29 4.96 1.35 14.87
C PHE A 29 4.41 2.62 14.21
N TYR A 30 4.09 2.56 12.91
CA TYR A 30 3.76 3.74 12.13
C TYR A 30 2.26 3.96 11.93
N THR A 31 1.45 2.94 12.15
CA THR A 31 0.02 3.02 11.88
C THR A 31 -0.76 3.30 13.14
N THR A 32 -1.71 4.24 13.06
CA THR A 32 -2.55 4.63 14.19
C THR A 32 -3.96 4.07 14.09
N THR A 33 -4.24 3.26 13.06
CA THR A 33 -5.57 2.67 12.89
C THR A 33 -5.73 1.48 13.82
N TYR A 34 -6.98 1.10 14.05
CA TYR A 34 -7.30 -0.04 14.91
C TYR A 34 -7.38 -1.35 14.14
N THR A 35 -7.11 -1.32 12.83
CA THR A 35 -7.13 -2.53 12.01
C THR A 35 -5.99 -3.45 12.43
N PRO A 36 -6.27 -4.71 12.81
CA PRO A 36 -5.21 -5.63 13.17
C PRO A 36 -4.37 -6.03 11.97
N TRP A 37 -3.12 -6.43 12.23
CA TRP A 37 -2.20 -6.82 11.16
C TRP A 37 -2.74 -7.96 10.30
N SER A 38 -3.48 -8.90 10.91
CA SER A 38 -4.06 -10.02 10.16
C SER A 38 -4.97 -9.57 9.02
N GLU A 39 -5.70 -8.46 9.22
CA GLU A 39 -6.52 -7.86 8.16
C GLU A 39 -5.69 -6.93 7.29
N ALA A 40 -4.80 -6.17 7.90
CA ALA A 40 -4.01 -5.17 7.20
C ALA A 40 -3.11 -5.80 6.14
N LYS A 41 -2.59 -6.99 6.39
CA LYS A 41 -1.71 -7.65 5.41
C LYS A 41 -2.47 -8.07 4.15
N GLU A 42 -3.76 -8.40 4.26
CA GLU A 42 -4.59 -8.67 3.09
C GLU A 42 -4.85 -7.39 2.32
N ILE A 43 -5.18 -6.31 3.03
CA ILE A 43 -5.38 -5.00 2.42
C ILE A 43 -4.10 -4.57 1.71
N LYS A 44 -2.95 -4.79 2.34
CA LYS A 44 -1.65 -4.47 1.76
C LYS A 44 -1.42 -5.22 0.45
N GLU A 45 -1.69 -6.52 0.41
CA GLU A 45 -1.50 -7.31 -0.79
C GLU A 45 -2.44 -6.89 -1.90
N ASN A 46 -3.70 -6.64 -1.59
CA ASN A 46 -4.67 -6.17 -2.58
C ASN A 46 -4.29 -4.80 -3.12
N LEU A 47 -3.80 -3.93 -2.26
CA LEU A 47 -3.34 -2.60 -2.67
C LEU A 47 -2.11 -2.71 -3.58
N ARG A 48 -1.18 -3.57 -3.24
CA ARG A 48 0.03 -3.78 -4.04
C ARG A 48 -0.33 -4.25 -5.46
N ILE A 49 -1.26 -5.19 -5.57
CA ILE A 49 -1.73 -5.68 -6.86
C ILE A 49 -2.40 -4.57 -7.65
N LYS A 50 -3.23 -3.79 -6.98
CA LYS A 50 -3.94 -2.67 -7.58
C LYS A 50 -2.97 -1.63 -8.14
N LEU A 51 -1.96 -1.27 -7.35
CA LEU A 51 -0.95 -0.29 -7.76
C LEU A 51 -0.11 -0.79 -8.92
N LYS A 52 0.22 -2.08 -8.94
CA LYS A 52 0.95 -2.67 -10.05
C LYS A 52 0.16 -2.60 -11.35
N LYS A 53 -1.15 -2.84 -11.28
CA LYS A 53 -2.01 -2.73 -12.46
C LYS A 53 -2.01 -1.31 -13.00
N VAL A 54 -2.06 -0.32 -12.12
CA VAL A 54 -2.01 1.09 -12.54
C VAL A 54 -0.68 1.42 -13.18
N LEU A 55 0.43 0.99 -12.55
CA LEU A 55 1.77 1.29 -13.03
C LEU A 55 2.05 0.69 -14.42
N PHE A 56 1.62 -0.55 -14.63
CA PHE A 56 1.86 -1.25 -15.90
C PHE A 56 0.73 -1.06 -16.91
N ASN A 57 -0.27 -0.28 -16.56
CA ASN A 57 -1.39 0.05 -17.41
C ASN A 57 -2.09 -1.20 -17.96
N VAL A 58 -2.40 -2.11 -17.07
CA VAL A 58 -3.01 -3.39 -17.44
C VAL A 58 -4.46 -3.42 -17.02
#